data_ebd07443f1c8c3c0ecd508940559dfd6
#
_entry.id   ebd07443f1c8c3c0ecd508940559dfd6
#
_cell.length_a   1.000
_cell.length_b   1.000
_cell.length_c   1.000
_cell.angle_alpha   90.00
_cell.angle_beta   90.00
_cell.angle_gamma   90.00
#
_symmetry.space_group_name_H-M   'P 1'
#
loop_
_entity.id
_entity.type
_entity.pdbx_description
1 polymer ?
#
loop_
_entity_poly.entity_id
_entity_poly.type
_entity_poly.pdbx_seq_one_letter_code
_entity_poly.pdbx_strand_id
1 'polypeptide(L)'
;NKDVIIMVDNCYGELVEKKEPGHIGADIVVGSLMKNLGGGIAPTGGYIAGRKDLIFMCAERLTAPGIGKDLGANFNMNNTFFKGVFMAPNAVKNALKSAVFSAYMLEKLGFNNVSPRYNEERTDIIQTLELGTEENLVKFTQAIQNSSPIDSFVATMPAPMPGYPHDEVMAAGTFT
;
A
#
# COMPACT_ATOMS: atom_id res chain seq x y z
N ASN A 1 6.74 28.25 -0.16
CA ASN A 1 5.56 28.91 -0.75
C ASN A 1 4.35 28.58 0.13
N LYS A 2 3.69 29.58 0.71
CA LYS A 2 2.57 29.38 1.65
C LYS A 2 1.26 28.95 0.96
N ASP A 3 1.23 29.02 -0.37
CA ASP A 3 0.02 28.79 -1.18
C ASP A 3 0.00 27.40 -1.85
N VAL A 4 1.03 26.60 -1.62
CA VAL A 4 1.10 25.23 -2.17
C VAL A 4 0.34 24.28 -1.25
N ILE A 5 -0.59 23.52 -1.83
CA ILE A 5 -1.28 22.42 -1.15
C ILE A 5 -0.39 21.19 -1.22
N ILE A 6 -0.10 20.60 -0.06
CA ILE A 6 0.67 19.35 0.06
C ILE A 6 -0.32 18.20 0.18
N MET A 7 -0.36 17.36 -0.84
CA MET A 7 -1.12 16.11 -0.84
C MET A 7 -0.16 14.93 -0.76
N VAL A 8 -0.44 14.00 0.13
CA VAL A 8 0.35 12.77 0.32
C VAL A 8 -0.52 11.56 0.04
N ASP A 9 -0.10 10.72 -0.89
CA ASP A 9 -0.58 9.33 -0.97
C ASP A 9 0.17 8.53 0.09
N ASN A 10 -0.54 8.08 1.11
CA ASN A 10 0.03 7.38 2.25
C ASN A 10 -0.16 5.86 2.17
N CYS A 11 -0.48 5.33 0.99
CA CYS A 11 -0.57 3.88 0.80
C CYS A 11 0.70 3.19 1.30
N TYR A 12 0.54 2.18 2.14
CA TYR A 12 1.58 1.40 2.82
C TYR A 12 2.31 2.11 3.97
N GLY A 13 2.11 3.42 4.17
CA GLY A 13 2.71 4.17 5.28
C GLY A 13 1.85 4.24 6.54
N GLU A 14 0.54 4.03 6.40
CA GLU A 14 -0.39 4.20 7.51
C GLU A 14 -0.06 3.28 8.69
N LEU A 15 -0.06 3.84 9.89
CA LEU A 15 0.18 3.14 11.16
C LEU A 15 1.62 2.57 11.32
N VAL A 16 2.54 2.94 10.46
CA VAL A 16 3.95 2.54 10.58
C VAL A 16 4.70 3.44 11.53
N GLU A 17 4.55 4.75 11.37
CA GLU A 17 5.17 5.75 12.23
C GLU A 17 4.19 6.30 13.28
N LYS A 18 4.74 6.96 14.31
CA LYS A 18 3.94 7.58 15.38
C LYS A 18 3.13 8.78 14.90
N LYS A 19 3.55 9.40 13.81
CA LYS A 19 2.90 10.60 13.24
C LYS A 19 2.55 10.33 11.79
N GLU A 20 1.30 10.46 11.48
CA GLU A 20 0.83 10.44 10.10
C GLU A 20 1.17 11.75 9.37
N PRO A 21 1.21 11.78 8.02
CA PRO A 21 1.58 12.96 7.25
C PRO A 21 0.81 14.23 7.62
N GLY A 22 -0.45 14.11 7.97
CA GLY A 22 -1.27 15.25 8.43
C GLY A 22 -0.77 15.89 9.73
N HIS A 23 -0.04 15.15 10.58
CA HIS A 23 0.55 15.69 11.81
C HIS A 23 1.84 16.50 11.57
N ILE A 24 2.43 16.36 10.40
CA ILE A 24 3.70 16.97 10.03
C ILE A 24 3.58 17.99 8.89
N GLY A 25 2.35 18.32 8.49
CA GLY A 25 2.09 19.44 7.58
C GLY A 25 1.49 19.11 6.23
N ALA A 26 1.09 17.87 5.98
CA ALA A 26 0.28 17.56 4.80
C ALA A 26 -1.12 18.18 4.93
N ASP A 27 -1.58 18.83 3.88
CA ASP A 27 -2.91 19.42 3.82
C ASP A 27 -3.99 18.39 3.52
N ILE A 28 -3.65 17.40 2.69
CA ILE A 28 -4.52 16.27 2.33
C ILE A 28 -3.68 14.99 2.39
N VAL A 29 -4.26 13.95 2.94
CA VAL A 29 -3.74 12.58 2.93
C VAL A 29 -4.77 11.69 2.26
N VAL A 30 -4.35 10.89 1.31
CA VAL A 30 -5.17 9.92 0.60
C VAL A 30 -4.58 8.53 0.76
N GLY A 31 -5.42 7.51 0.65
CA GLY A 31 -4.95 6.14 0.70
C GLY A 31 -6.04 5.12 0.38
N SER A 32 -5.65 3.87 0.38
CA SER A 32 -6.51 2.74 0.05
C SER A 32 -6.94 2.00 1.32
N LEU A 33 -8.24 1.68 1.40
CA LEU A 33 -8.77 0.79 2.44
C LEU A 33 -8.58 -0.69 2.09
N MET A 34 -8.11 -1.02 0.90
CA MET A 34 -7.69 -2.41 0.58
C MET A 34 -6.30 -2.75 1.13
N LYS A 35 -5.57 -1.76 1.62
CA LYS A 35 -4.19 -1.86 2.11
C LYS A 35 -4.18 -1.74 3.65
N ASN A 36 -3.22 -1.02 4.20
CA ASN A 36 -2.96 -0.93 5.64
C ASN A 36 -4.22 -0.69 6.47
N LEU A 37 -4.98 0.38 6.19
CA LEU A 37 -6.14 0.74 7.00
C LEU A 37 -7.33 -0.22 6.86
N GLY A 38 -7.35 -1.03 5.83
CA GLY A 38 -8.39 -2.06 5.68
C GLY A 38 -8.17 -3.29 6.53
N GLY A 39 -7.01 -3.43 7.18
CA GLY A 39 -6.70 -4.49 8.13
C GLY A 39 -6.82 -5.92 7.57
N GLY A 40 -6.72 -6.08 6.25
CA GLY A 40 -6.94 -7.35 5.55
C GLY A 40 -8.41 -7.76 5.43
N ILE A 41 -9.36 -6.86 5.76
CA ILE A 41 -10.81 -7.17 5.78
C ILE A 41 -11.56 -6.40 4.70
N ALA A 42 -11.23 -5.13 4.48
CA ALA A 42 -11.92 -4.29 3.52
C ALA A 42 -11.57 -4.71 2.07
N PRO A 43 -12.55 -5.13 1.25
CA PRO A 43 -12.28 -5.62 -0.10
C PRO A 43 -12.15 -4.51 -1.13
N THR A 44 -12.46 -3.28 -0.76
CA THR A 44 -12.47 -2.09 -1.62
C THR A 44 -12.41 -0.83 -0.78
N GLY A 45 -12.37 0.31 -1.43
CA GLY A 45 -12.51 1.60 -0.81
C GLY A 45 -11.20 2.39 -0.72
N GLY A 46 -11.37 3.66 -0.48
CA GLY A 46 -10.30 4.61 -0.23
C GLY A 46 -10.74 5.65 0.81
N TYR A 47 -9.81 6.46 1.24
CA TYR A 47 -10.08 7.56 2.14
C TYR A 47 -9.36 8.83 1.68
N ILE A 48 -9.96 9.95 2.04
CA ILE A 48 -9.34 11.27 1.93
C ILE A 48 -9.50 11.94 3.29
N ALA A 49 -8.40 12.37 3.89
CA ALA A 49 -8.38 13.05 5.18
C ALA A 49 -7.56 14.33 5.09
N GLY A 50 -7.90 15.36 5.87
CA GLY A 50 -7.13 16.61 5.87
C GLY A 50 -7.95 17.83 6.16
N ARG A 51 -7.52 18.97 5.62
CA ARG A 51 -8.16 20.28 5.79
C ARG A 51 -9.62 20.26 5.35
N LYS A 52 -10.49 20.81 6.18
CA LYS A 52 -11.94 20.79 6.00
C LYS A 52 -12.39 21.39 4.66
N ASP A 53 -11.79 22.51 4.26
CA ASP A 53 -12.08 23.19 3.00
C ASP A 53 -11.77 22.31 1.78
N LEU A 54 -10.62 21.63 1.81
CA LEU A 54 -10.19 20.74 0.73
C LEU A 54 -11.03 19.45 0.70
N ILE A 55 -11.36 18.89 1.85
CA ILE A 55 -12.26 17.73 1.95
C ILE A 55 -13.65 18.05 1.41
N PHE A 56 -14.15 19.25 1.69
CA PHE A 56 -15.42 19.71 1.11
C PHE A 56 -15.35 19.73 -0.42
N MET A 57 -14.32 20.33 -1.00
CA MET A 57 -14.12 20.36 -2.46
C MET A 57 -14.02 18.96 -3.07
N CYS A 58 -13.29 18.05 -2.42
CA CYS A 58 -13.20 16.66 -2.86
C CYS A 58 -14.57 15.96 -2.85
N ALA A 59 -15.37 16.18 -1.81
CA ALA A 59 -16.69 15.58 -1.70
C ALA A 59 -17.65 16.09 -2.79
N GLU A 60 -17.65 17.40 -3.06
CA GLU A 60 -18.42 17.99 -4.16
C GLU A 60 -18.01 17.42 -5.53
N ARG A 61 -16.72 17.14 -5.72
CA ARG A 61 -16.21 16.58 -6.97
C ARG A 61 -16.53 15.09 -7.13
N LEU A 62 -16.53 14.33 -6.03
CA LEU A 62 -16.80 12.89 -6.02
C LEU A 62 -18.31 12.59 -6.18
N THR A 63 -19.17 13.47 -5.79
CA THR A 63 -20.64 13.35 -5.90
C THR A 63 -21.18 14.33 -6.91
N ALA A 64 -21.80 15.41 -6.42
CA ALA A 64 -22.23 16.54 -7.24
C ALA A 64 -22.26 17.82 -6.38
N PRO A 65 -22.13 19.00 -6.99
CA PRO A 65 -22.23 20.26 -6.27
C PRO A 65 -23.51 20.35 -5.42
N GLY A 66 -23.35 20.70 -4.16
CA GLY A 66 -24.45 20.82 -3.18
C GLY A 66 -24.85 19.49 -2.51
N ILE A 67 -24.33 18.36 -2.95
CA ILE A 67 -24.54 17.04 -2.30
C ILE A 67 -23.40 16.75 -1.33
N GLY A 68 -22.16 16.98 -1.75
CA GLY A 68 -20.99 16.77 -0.93
C GLY A 68 -20.91 15.37 -0.34
N LYS A 69 -20.65 15.27 0.96
CA LYS A 69 -20.48 14.01 1.68
C LYS A 69 -21.78 13.42 2.26
N ASP A 70 -22.91 14.07 2.06
CA ASP A 70 -24.21 13.62 2.59
C ASP A 70 -24.72 12.37 1.88
N LEU A 71 -24.31 12.19 0.63
CA LEU A 71 -24.49 10.97 -0.14
C LEU A 71 -23.15 10.47 -0.65
N GLY A 72 -23.01 9.16 -0.72
CA GLY A 72 -21.81 8.53 -1.25
C GLY A 72 -22.02 7.03 -1.50
N ALA A 73 -21.35 6.53 -2.53
CA ALA A 73 -21.40 5.10 -2.88
C ALA A 73 -20.47 4.30 -1.97
N ASN A 74 -20.87 4.03 -0.74
CA ASN A 74 -20.14 3.15 0.17
C ASN A 74 -20.62 1.69 0.11
N PHE A 75 -21.61 1.38 -0.71
CA PHE A 75 -22.18 0.05 -0.90
C PHE A 75 -22.54 -0.68 0.40
N ASN A 76 -22.94 0.06 1.42
CA ASN A 76 -23.24 -0.45 2.77
C ASN A 76 -22.04 -1.12 3.47
N MET A 77 -20.82 -0.73 3.11
CA MET A 77 -19.56 -1.33 3.58
C MET A 77 -19.01 -0.69 4.86
N ASN A 78 -19.68 0.29 5.44
CA ASN A 78 -19.17 1.04 6.59
C ASN A 78 -18.74 0.14 7.75
N ASN A 79 -19.53 -0.88 8.09
CA ASN A 79 -19.18 -1.81 9.16
C ASN A 79 -17.88 -2.58 8.87
N THR A 80 -17.67 -2.94 7.60
CA THR A 80 -16.46 -3.63 7.17
C THR A 80 -15.26 -2.69 7.23
N PHE A 81 -15.41 -1.44 6.80
CA PHE A 81 -14.37 -0.42 6.89
C PHE A 81 -13.96 -0.15 8.35
N PHE A 82 -14.93 0.04 9.25
CA PHE A 82 -14.63 0.24 10.68
C PHE A 82 -13.95 -0.97 11.33
N LYS A 83 -14.36 -2.18 10.99
CA LYS A 83 -13.68 -3.40 11.44
C LYS A 83 -12.27 -3.48 10.89
N GLY A 84 -12.08 -3.13 9.62
CA GLY A 84 -10.77 -3.07 8.97
C GLY A 84 -9.83 -2.12 9.71
N VAL A 85 -10.26 -0.88 9.94
CA VAL A 85 -9.47 0.12 10.68
C VAL A 85 -9.15 -0.35 12.10
N PHE A 86 -10.10 -0.99 12.79
CA PHE A 86 -9.86 -1.56 14.12
C PHE A 86 -8.78 -2.66 14.10
N MET A 87 -8.77 -3.49 13.08
CA MET A 87 -7.77 -4.57 12.91
C MET A 87 -6.44 -4.11 12.30
N ALA A 88 -6.41 -2.97 11.65
CA ALA A 88 -5.27 -2.45 10.91
C ALA A 88 -3.95 -2.41 11.70
N PRO A 89 -3.90 -1.99 12.98
CA PRO A 89 -2.64 -2.00 13.73
C PRO A 89 -2.01 -3.39 13.83
N ASN A 90 -2.84 -4.44 13.96
CA ASN A 90 -2.32 -5.81 14.00
C ASN A 90 -1.85 -6.30 12.62
N ALA A 91 -2.58 -5.96 11.56
CA ALA A 91 -2.20 -6.27 10.19
C ALA A 91 -0.86 -5.61 9.82
N VAL A 92 -0.73 -4.31 10.06
CA VAL A 92 0.50 -3.54 9.79
C VAL A 92 1.69 -4.05 10.61
N LYS A 93 1.48 -4.32 11.90
CA LYS A 93 2.52 -4.94 12.74
C LYS A 93 3.03 -6.26 12.14
N ASN A 94 2.14 -7.11 11.65
CA ASN A 94 2.53 -8.39 11.05
C ASN A 94 3.25 -8.19 9.72
N ALA A 95 2.78 -7.26 8.88
CA ALA A 95 3.45 -6.88 7.65
C ALA A 95 4.88 -6.37 7.90
N LEU A 96 5.07 -5.47 8.89
CA LEU A 96 6.39 -4.99 9.28
C LEU A 96 7.32 -6.11 9.76
N LYS A 97 6.81 -7.04 10.57
CA LYS A 97 7.60 -8.21 11.01
C LYS A 97 8.03 -9.07 9.83
N SER A 98 7.12 -9.30 8.89
CA SER A 98 7.41 -10.08 7.68
C SER A 98 8.44 -9.37 6.80
N ALA A 99 8.32 -8.05 6.62
CA ALA A 99 9.27 -7.26 5.85
C ALA A 99 10.68 -7.29 6.47
N VAL A 100 10.79 -7.08 7.79
CA VAL A 100 12.08 -7.17 8.52
C VAL A 100 12.68 -8.57 8.42
N PHE A 101 11.86 -9.60 8.59
CA PHE A 101 12.32 -10.99 8.46
C PHE A 101 12.78 -11.29 7.03
N SER A 102 12.04 -10.85 6.01
CA SER A 102 12.43 -11.01 4.60
C SER A 102 13.76 -10.31 4.30
N ALA A 103 13.93 -9.07 4.75
CA ALA A 103 15.18 -8.33 4.60
C ALA A 103 16.35 -9.10 5.22
N TYR A 104 16.18 -9.60 6.45
CA TYR A 104 17.21 -10.39 7.14
C TYR A 104 17.57 -11.66 6.36
N MET A 105 16.57 -12.40 5.90
CA MET A 105 16.78 -13.62 5.14
C MET A 105 17.48 -13.37 3.80
N LEU A 106 17.04 -12.34 3.07
CA LEU A 106 17.65 -11.96 1.79
C LEU A 106 19.13 -11.60 1.96
N GLU A 107 19.47 -10.80 2.98
CA GLU A 107 20.85 -10.46 3.29
C GLU A 107 21.68 -11.71 3.65
N LYS A 108 21.11 -12.63 4.43
CA LYS A 108 21.77 -13.90 4.78
C LYS A 108 22.00 -14.83 3.59
N LEU A 109 21.13 -14.76 2.59
CA LEU A 109 21.26 -15.48 1.32
C LEU A 109 22.27 -14.82 0.36
N GLY A 110 22.83 -13.66 0.72
CA GLY A 110 23.87 -12.99 -0.05
C GLY A 110 23.38 -11.92 -1.03
N PHE A 111 22.11 -11.53 -0.94
CA PHE A 111 21.63 -10.37 -1.69
C PHE A 111 22.15 -9.07 -1.06
N ASN A 112 22.79 -8.23 -1.86
CA ASN A 112 23.44 -7.00 -1.36
C ASN A 112 22.54 -5.76 -1.46
N ASN A 113 21.59 -5.75 -2.39
CA ASN A 113 20.73 -4.61 -2.71
C ASN A 113 19.33 -4.82 -2.12
N VAL A 114 19.27 -4.93 -0.79
CA VAL A 114 18.05 -5.07 0.01
C VAL A 114 17.78 -3.74 0.69
N SER A 115 16.59 -3.15 0.48
CA SER A 115 16.24 -1.87 1.08
C SER A 115 14.75 -1.83 1.49
N PRO A 116 14.43 -1.34 2.69
CA PRO A 116 15.33 -1.10 3.81
C PRO A 116 15.99 -2.39 4.30
N ARG A 117 17.17 -2.28 4.91
CA ARG A 117 17.81 -3.41 5.56
C ARG A 117 17.04 -3.82 6.82
N TYR A 118 17.29 -5.04 7.31
CA TYR A 118 16.54 -5.56 8.47
C TYR A 118 16.67 -4.72 9.75
N ASN A 119 17.73 -3.93 9.89
CA ASN A 119 18.03 -3.08 11.03
C ASN A 119 17.85 -1.57 10.77
N GLU A 120 17.28 -1.21 9.63
CA GLU A 120 16.94 0.17 9.28
C GLU A 120 15.52 0.51 9.70
N GLU A 121 15.29 1.80 10.01
CA GLU A 121 13.95 2.32 10.26
C GLU A 121 13.11 2.26 9.00
N ARG A 122 11.81 2.04 9.17
CA ARG A 122 10.84 1.93 8.09
C ARG A 122 9.76 2.98 8.22
N THR A 123 9.38 3.55 7.09
CA THR A 123 8.27 4.50 6.96
C THR A 123 7.05 3.87 6.27
N ASP A 124 7.21 2.66 5.77
CA ASP A 124 6.17 1.85 5.14
C ASP A 124 6.42 0.34 5.35
N ILE A 125 5.56 -0.49 4.78
CA ILE A 125 5.65 -1.96 4.87
C ILE A 125 6.36 -2.60 3.67
N ILE A 126 6.90 -1.79 2.75
CA ILE A 126 7.49 -2.27 1.50
C ILE A 126 8.91 -2.81 1.75
N GLN A 127 9.25 -3.87 1.07
CA GLN A 127 10.61 -4.42 1.00
C GLN A 127 11.07 -4.45 -0.45
N THR A 128 12.14 -3.74 -0.75
CA THR A 128 12.74 -3.72 -2.10
C THR A 128 13.92 -4.68 -2.18
N LEU A 129 14.08 -5.28 -3.34
CA LEU A 129 15.20 -6.12 -3.69
C LEU A 129 15.57 -5.86 -5.15
N GLU A 130 16.81 -5.47 -5.41
CA GLU A 130 17.34 -5.34 -6.77
C GLU A 130 17.98 -6.66 -7.21
N LEU A 131 17.48 -7.23 -8.28
CA LEU A 131 17.91 -8.54 -8.82
C LEU A 131 18.86 -8.43 -10.01
N GLY A 132 19.08 -7.22 -10.52
CA GLY A 132 20.08 -6.87 -11.52
C GLY A 132 19.74 -7.23 -12.97
N THR A 133 18.95 -8.28 -13.20
CA THR A 133 18.54 -8.69 -14.56
C THR A 133 17.07 -9.12 -14.60
N GLU A 134 16.45 -8.95 -15.77
CA GLU A 134 15.08 -9.42 -16.02
C GLU A 134 14.95 -10.93 -15.77
N GLU A 135 15.91 -11.72 -16.19
CA GLU A 135 15.91 -13.17 -15.97
C GLU A 135 15.85 -13.52 -14.49
N ASN A 136 16.62 -12.83 -13.65
CA ASN A 136 16.60 -13.04 -12.19
C ASN A 136 15.27 -12.59 -11.59
N LEU A 137 14.70 -11.47 -12.08
CA LEU A 137 13.39 -10.98 -11.64
C LEU A 137 12.31 -12.01 -11.93
N VAL A 138 12.26 -12.55 -13.14
CA VAL A 138 11.28 -13.57 -13.55
C VAL A 138 11.44 -14.84 -12.72
N LYS A 139 12.67 -15.31 -12.54
CA LYS A 139 12.94 -16.51 -11.70
C LYS A 139 12.51 -16.29 -10.24
N PHE A 140 12.78 -15.12 -9.69
CA PHE A 140 12.44 -14.79 -8.31
C PHE A 140 10.91 -14.71 -8.13
N THR A 141 10.21 -14.01 -9.02
CA THR A 141 8.75 -13.89 -8.95
C THR A 141 8.06 -15.23 -9.17
N GLN A 142 8.57 -16.08 -10.08
CA GLN A 142 8.06 -17.45 -10.28
C GLN A 142 8.28 -18.31 -9.04
N ALA A 143 9.43 -18.20 -8.38
CA ALA A 143 9.70 -18.96 -7.16
C ALA A 143 8.76 -18.55 -6.01
N ILE A 144 8.49 -17.25 -5.85
CA ILE A 144 7.50 -16.75 -4.90
C ILE A 144 6.11 -17.28 -5.25
N GLN A 145 5.70 -17.16 -6.51
CA GLN A 145 4.38 -17.62 -6.97
C GLN A 145 4.20 -19.12 -6.70
N ASN A 146 5.16 -19.95 -7.08
CA ASN A 146 5.11 -21.39 -6.89
C ASN A 146 5.11 -21.81 -5.41
N SER A 147 5.63 -20.96 -4.52
CA SER A 147 5.68 -21.20 -3.08
C SER A 147 4.49 -20.62 -2.33
N SER A 148 3.61 -19.92 -3.01
CA SER A 148 2.47 -19.24 -2.42
C SER A 148 1.30 -20.20 -2.23
N PRO A 149 0.44 -19.99 -1.21
CA PRO A 149 -0.71 -20.86 -0.95
C PRO A 149 -1.84 -20.66 -1.97
N ILE A 150 -1.82 -19.57 -2.73
CA ILE A 150 -2.84 -19.22 -3.71
C ILE A 150 -2.17 -19.12 -5.09
N ASP A 151 -2.83 -19.67 -6.11
CA ASP A 151 -2.42 -19.62 -7.51
C ASP A 151 -0.98 -20.10 -7.78
N SER A 152 -0.46 -21.01 -6.97
CA SER A 152 0.90 -21.55 -7.11
C SER A 152 1.18 -22.22 -8.46
N PHE A 153 0.16 -22.61 -9.20
CA PHE A 153 0.25 -23.21 -10.54
C PHE A 153 0.40 -22.17 -11.67
N VAL A 154 0.23 -20.87 -11.37
CA VAL A 154 0.32 -19.81 -12.37
C VAL A 154 1.79 -19.45 -12.60
N ALA A 155 2.21 -19.44 -13.86
CA ALA A 155 3.52 -18.95 -14.27
C ALA A 155 3.45 -17.43 -14.49
N THR A 156 4.21 -16.69 -13.71
CA THR A 156 4.35 -15.24 -13.89
C THR A 156 5.21 -14.93 -15.11
N MET A 157 4.81 -13.94 -15.90
CA MET A 157 5.54 -13.48 -17.09
C MET A 157 5.52 -11.96 -17.16
N PRO A 158 6.56 -11.32 -17.77
CA PRO A 158 6.53 -9.90 -18.08
C PRO A 158 5.35 -9.56 -19.00
N ALA A 159 4.68 -8.45 -18.72
CA ALA A 159 3.59 -7.94 -19.51
C ALA A 159 3.53 -6.41 -19.45
N PRO A 160 3.12 -5.71 -20.53
CA PRO A 160 2.96 -4.28 -20.50
C PRO A 160 1.84 -3.87 -19.53
N MET A 161 2.13 -2.86 -18.73
CA MET A 161 1.19 -2.29 -17.77
C MET A 161 0.98 -0.79 -18.06
N PRO A 162 -0.28 -0.31 -18.16
CA PRO A 162 -0.55 1.10 -18.39
C PRO A 162 0.11 2.01 -17.35
N GLY A 163 0.84 3.02 -17.81
CA GLY A 163 1.54 3.96 -16.94
C GLY A 163 3.00 3.59 -16.64
N TYR A 164 3.47 2.43 -17.04
CA TYR A 164 4.86 2.01 -16.90
C TYR A 164 5.59 1.99 -18.24
N PRO A 165 6.86 2.42 -18.31
CA PRO A 165 7.64 2.44 -19.54
C PRO A 165 8.20 1.07 -19.94
N HIS A 166 8.18 0.11 -19.03
CA HIS A 166 8.72 -1.25 -19.20
C HIS A 166 7.68 -2.28 -18.82
N ASP A 167 7.90 -3.51 -19.27
CA ASP A 167 7.06 -4.63 -18.85
C ASP A 167 7.20 -4.92 -17.36
N GLU A 168 6.09 -5.23 -16.72
CA GLU A 168 6.01 -5.55 -15.29
C GLU A 168 5.72 -7.03 -15.08
N VAL A 169 6.24 -7.60 -14.00
CA VAL A 169 5.92 -8.97 -13.58
C VAL A 169 5.18 -8.93 -12.25
N MET A 170 3.96 -9.43 -12.24
CA MET A 170 3.14 -9.53 -11.03
C MET A 170 3.14 -10.96 -10.52
N ALA A 171 3.64 -11.18 -9.31
CA ALA A 171 3.49 -12.43 -8.59
C ALA A 171 2.36 -12.26 -7.56
N ALA A 172 1.26 -12.98 -7.77
CA ALA A 172 0.15 -12.99 -6.83
C ALA A 172 0.32 -14.18 -5.88
N GLY A 173 0.33 -13.98 -4.68
CA GLY A 173 0.41 -15.02 -3.63
C GLY A 173 0.30 -14.35 -2.31
N THR A 174 0.28 -13.06 -2.39
CA THR A 174 0.05 -12.19 -1.26
C THR A 174 -1.15 -11.31 -1.59
N PHE A 175 -1.89 -11.01 -0.57
CA PHE A 175 -2.93 -10.02 -0.68
C PHE A 175 -2.34 -8.64 -0.63
N THR A 176 -2.65 -7.90 -1.60
CA THR A 176 -2.42 -6.46 -1.57
C THR A 176 -3.68 -5.78 -1.10
#